data_55287efcbc5e849bb7326c7e00307b16
#
_entry.id   55287efcbc5e849bb7326c7e00307b16
#
_cell.length_a   1.000
_cell.length_b   1.000
_cell.length_c   1.000
_cell.angle_alpha   90.00
_cell.angle_beta   90.00
_cell.angle_gamma   90.00
#
_symmetry.space_group_name_H-M   'P 1'
#
loop_
_entity.id
_entity.type
_entity.pdbx_description
1 polymer ?
#
loop_
_entity_poly.entity_id
_entity_poly.type
_entity_poly.pdbx_seq_one_letter_code
_entity_poly.pdbx_strand_id
1 'polypeptide(L)'
;VLLVPVLLSVLKLPTKTALATSQMVMAATTVVAMVLHARAGRVVFRTGVLFGLSGMAGSFLGGRLAHYISPSVLLSGFVVLMLASAIQMLRGSRKKTAPKSGAAWWLGMLVGFPTGLVAGMLGAGGGFLVVPALTIFGGLAMEQAVGTSLLVIAMQAFAGSLGYLGHSTVDFRLVGMLASVMAVGSLGGAVLSQRVPAAFLRRLFAALLIAVAIQMLVQTFF
;
A
#
# COMPACT_ATOMS: atom_id res chain seq x y z
N VAL A 1 4.40 2.61 2.20
CA VAL A 1 4.43 3.97 1.63
C VAL A 1 5.82 4.61 1.76
N LEU A 2 6.49 4.48 2.89
CA LEU A 2 7.83 5.09 3.12
C LEU A 2 8.98 4.39 2.41
N LEU A 3 8.78 3.16 1.94
CA LEU A 3 9.85 2.37 1.33
C LEU A 3 10.37 3.01 0.03
N VAL A 4 9.47 3.49 -0.83
CA VAL A 4 9.85 4.15 -2.09
C VAL A 4 10.74 5.38 -1.85
N PRO A 5 10.36 6.34 -0.98
CA PRO A 5 11.24 7.46 -0.64
C PRO A 5 12.62 7.04 -0.12
N VAL A 6 12.68 6.02 0.74
CA VAL A 6 13.95 5.50 1.27
C VAL A 6 14.82 4.92 0.15
N LEU A 7 14.24 4.13 -0.76
CA LEU A 7 14.97 3.58 -1.90
C LEU A 7 15.54 4.65 -2.84
N LEU A 8 14.80 5.76 -3.01
CA LEU A 8 15.22 6.87 -3.84
C LEU A 8 16.27 7.76 -3.16
N SER A 9 16.04 8.15 -1.89
CA SER A 9 16.88 9.13 -1.20
C SER A 9 18.15 8.53 -0.60
N VAL A 10 18.05 7.32 -0.02
CA VAL A 10 19.16 6.67 0.68
C VAL A 10 19.97 5.77 -0.26
N LEU A 11 19.28 4.91 -1.01
CA LEU A 11 19.93 3.96 -1.91
C LEU A 11 20.14 4.50 -3.32
N LYS A 12 19.60 5.70 -3.62
CA LYS A 12 19.75 6.41 -4.91
C LYS A 12 19.39 5.52 -6.13
N LEU A 13 18.43 4.62 -5.96
CA LEU A 13 17.98 3.74 -7.03
C LEU A 13 17.20 4.53 -8.09
N PRO A 14 17.29 4.15 -9.37
CA PRO A 14 16.41 4.69 -10.40
C PRO A 14 14.93 4.52 -10.01
N THR A 15 14.08 5.51 -10.31
CA THR A 15 12.68 5.53 -9.86
C THR A 15 11.94 4.23 -10.18
N LYS A 16 12.06 3.72 -11.40
CA LYS A 16 11.36 2.49 -11.81
C LYS A 16 11.86 1.25 -11.06
N THR A 17 13.17 1.16 -10.81
CA THR A 17 13.77 0.10 -10.00
C THR A 17 13.32 0.19 -8.54
N ALA A 18 13.25 1.41 -7.97
CA ALA A 18 12.76 1.62 -6.61
C ALA A 18 11.28 1.21 -6.46
N LEU A 19 10.44 1.53 -7.45
CA LEU A 19 9.03 1.14 -7.47
C LEU A 19 8.87 -0.39 -7.57
N ALA A 20 9.61 -1.03 -8.48
CA ALA A 20 9.61 -2.49 -8.65
C ALA A 20 10.08 -3.21 -7.37
N THR A 21 11.22 -2.77 -6.81
CA THR A 21 11.77 -3.32 -5.57
C THR A 21 10.79 -3.17 -4.41
N SER A 22 10.15 -1.99 -4.27
CA SER A 22 9.17 -1.76 -3.21
C SER A 22 7.95 -2.69 -3.33
N GLN A 23 7.47 -2.97 -4.53
CA GLN A 23 6.38 -3.92 -4.76
C GLN A 23 6.75 -5.33 -4.29
N MET A 24 7.94 -5.82 -4.62
CA MET A 24 8.39 -7.15 -4.20
C MET A 24 8.56 -7.24 -2.68
N VAL A 25 9.17 -6.23 -2.05
CA VAL A 25 9.32 -6.17 -0.60
C VAL A 25 7.95 -6.13 0.07
N MET A 26 7.02 -5.33 -0.45
CA MET A 26 5.64 -5.25 0.05
C MET A 26 4.91 -6.59 -0.09
N ALA A 27 5.04 -7.28 -1.22
CA ALA A 27 4.43 -8.59 -1.41
C ALA A 27 4.90 -9.58 -0.33
N ALA A 28 6.22 -9.65 -0.08
CA ALA A 28 6.78 -10.54 0.93
C ALA A 28 6.35 -10.18 2.36
N THR A 29 6.44 -8.90 2.73
CA THR A 29 6.15 -8.45 4.10
C THR A 29 4.67 -8.49 4.44
N THR A 30 3.78 -8.18 3.49
CA THR A 30 2.34 -8.21 3.74
C THR A 30 1.80 -9.62 3.86
N VAL A 31 2.42 -10.63 3.24
CA VAL A 31 2.07 -12.05 3.46
C VAL A 31 2.30 -12.44 4.92
N VAL A 32 3.43 -12.05 5.51
CA VAL A 32 3.72 -12.33 6.93
C VAL A 32 2.68 -11.67 7.84
N ALA A 33 2.40 -10.39 7.62
CA ALA A 33 1.39 -9.66 8.39
C ALA A 33 -0.02 -10.25 8.19
N MET A 34 -0.37 -10.66 6.98
CA MET A 34 -1.66 -11.28 6.65
C MET A 34 -1.86 -12.58 7.41
N VAL A 35 -0.84 -13.44 7.50
CA VAL A 35 -0.93 -14.70 8.24
C VAL A 35 -1.24 -14.46 9.71
N LEU A 36 -0.62 -13.45 10.34
CA LEU A 36 -0.89 -13.10 11.74
C LEU A 36 -2.33 -12.61 11.93
N HIS A 37 -2.83 -11.75 11.05
CA HIS A 37 -4.20 -11.26 11.10
C HIS A 37 -5.22 -12.35 10.76
N ALA A 38 -4.88 -13.28 9.86
CA ALA A 38 -5.72 -14.44 9.55
C ALA A 38 -5.87 -15.38 10.74
N ARG A 39 -4.78 -15.67 11.47
CA ARG A 39 -4.82 -16.47 12.70
C ARG A 39 -5.66 -15.80 13.80
N ALA A 40 -5.73 -14.47 13.81
CA ALA A 40 -6.58 -13.71 14.73
C ALA A 40 -8.05 -13.60 14.27
N GLY A 41 -8.45 -14.26 13.17
CA GLY A 41 -9.82 -14.23 12.64
C GLY A 41 -10.25 -12.89 12.06
N ARG A 42 -9.30 -11.99 11.74
CA ARG A 42 -9.59 -10.62 11.27
C ARG A 42 -9.62 -10.49 9.73
N VAL A 43 -9.44 -11.58 8.99
CA VAL A 43 -9.40 -11.58 7.53
C VAL A 43 -10.69 -12.17 6.97
N VAL A 44 -11.41 -11.38 6.18
CA VAL A 44 -12.59 -11.83 5.44
C VAL A 44 -12.15 -12.27 4.05
N PHE A 45 -11.78 -13.55 3.93
CA PHE A 45 -11.17 -14.10 2.71
C PHE A 45 -12.04 -13.89 1.47
N ARG A 46 -13.35 -14.10 1.54
CA ARG A 46 -14.27 -13.97 0.39
C ARG A 46 -14.20 -12.55 -0.20
N THR A 47 -14.31 -11.53 0.62
CA THR A 47 -14.23 -10.14 0.17
C THR A 47 -12.81 -9.79 -0.29
N GLY A 48 -11.79 -10.25 0.45
CA GLY A 48 -10.39 -10.01 0.14
C GLY A 48 -9.97 -10.60 -1.19
N VAL A 49 -10.38 -11.83 -1.51
CA VAL A 49 -10.05 -12.49 -2.79
C VAL A 49 -10.74 -11.80 -3.95
N LEU A 50 -12.04 -11.48 -3.85
CA LEU A 50 -12.77 -10.78 -4.91
C LEU A 50 -12.16 -9.41 -5.22
N PHE A 51 -11.89 -8.63 -4.18
CA PHE A 51 -11.26 -7.32 -4.31
C PHE A 51 -9.81 -7.45 -4.78
N GLY A 52 -9.10 -8.47 -4.29
CA GLY A 52 -7.72 -8.76 -4.63
C GLY A 52 -7.54 -9.17 -6.08
N LEU A 53 -8.38 -10.05 -6.63
CA LEU A 53 -8.29 -10.49 -8.02
C LEU A 53 -8.46 -9.34 -9.02
N SER A 54 -9.48 -8.48 -8.81
CA SER A 54 -9.65 -7.30 -9.67
C SER A 54 -8.49 -6.31 -9.49
N GLY A 55 -8.02 -6.16 -8.25
CA GLY A 55 -6.86 -5.33 -7.92
C GLY A 55 -5.54 -5.89 -8.49
N MET A 56 -5.39 -7.21 -8.60
CA MET A 56 -4.23 -7.84 -9.27
C MET A 56 -4.17 -7.45 -10.74
N ALA A 57 -5.31 -7.54 -11.46
CA ALA A 57 -5.38 -7.12 -12.85
C ALA A 57 -5.01 -5.64 -13.00
N GLY A 58 -5.58 -4.77 -12.15
CA GLY A 58 -5.23 -3.35 -12.12
C GLY A 58 -3.76 -3.12 -11.80
N SER A 59 -3.21 -3.79 -10.78
CA SER A 59 -1.82 -3.61 -10.34
C SER A 59 -0.80 -4.10 -11.36
N PHE A 60 -1.07 -5.22 -12.03
CA PHE A 60 -0.24 -5.70 -13.12
C PHE A 60 -0.19 -4.70 -14.28
N LEU A 61 -1.36 -4.21 -14.72
CA LEU A 61 -1.45 -3.19 -15.77
C LEU A 61 -0.78 -1.88 -15.32
N GLY A 62 -0.99 -1.47 -14.06
CA GLY A 62 -0.35 -0.29 -13.47
C GLY A 62 1.17 -0.39 -13.48
N GLY A 63 1.73 -1.51 -13.05
CA GLY A 63 3.17 -1.76 -13.11
C GLY A 63 3.73 -1.71 -14.54
N ARG A 64 2.99 -2.26 -15.49
CA ARG A 64 3.39 -2.24 -16.91
C ARG A 64 3.27 -0.84 -17.52
N LEU A 65 2.20 -0.11 -17.22
CA LEU A 65 1.99 1.27 -17.69
C LEU A 65 3.00 2.24 -17.08
N ALA A 66 3.47 2.02 -15.86
CA ALA A 66 4.49 2.84 -15.21
C ALA A 66 5.78 2.93 -16.04
N HIS A 67 6.05 1.94 -16.90
CA HIS A 67 7.20 1.98 -17.82
C HIS A 67 7.09 3.12 -18.85
N TYR A 68 5.89 3.42 -19.32
CA TYR A 68 5.65 4.45 -20.33
C TYR A 68 5.49 5.86 -19.75
N ILE A 69 5.37 5.97 -18.44
CA ILE A 69 5.16 7.24 -17.73
C ILE A 69 6.51 7.79 -17.28
N SER A 70 6.67 9.11 -17.37
CA SER A 70 7.90 9.76 -16.91
C SER A 70 8.07 9.63 -15.39
N PRO A 71 9.31 9.49 -14.88
CA PRO A 71 9.59 9.41 -13.46
C PRO A 71 8.97 10.56 -12.66
N SER A 72 9.02 11.78 -13.19
CA SER A 72 8.47 12.97 -12.53
C SER A 72 6.96 12.88 -12.30
N VAL A 73 6.20 12.35 -13.28
CA VAL A 73 4.74 12.15 -13.14
C VAL A 73 4.44 11.08 -12.10
N LEU A 74 5.18 9.97 -12.09
CA LEU A 74 5.02 8.92 -11.08
C LEU A 74 5.31 9.45 -9.67
N LEU A 75 6.40 10.21 -9.50
CA LEU A 75 6.76 10.79 -8.21
C LEU A 75 5.75 11.85 -7.76
N SER A 76 5.29 12.71 -8.67
CA SER A 76 4.23 13.69 -8.37
C SER A 76 2.94 13.02 -7.93
N GLY A 77 2.50 11.97 -8.64
CA GLY A 77 1.34 11.17 -8.26
C GLY A 77 1.51 10.53 -6.88
N PHE A 78 2.72 10.03 -6.58
CA PHE A 78 3.04 9.46 -5.28
C PHE A 78 2.94 10.51 -4.16
N VAL A 79 3.51 11.71 -4.37
CA VAL A 79 3.45 12.82 -3.41
C VAL A 79 2.01 13.26 -3.15
N VAL A 80 1.19 13.41 -4.22
CA VAL A 80 -0.23 13.76 -4.08
C VAL A 80 -0.96 12.72 -3.22
N LEU A 81 -0.72 11.45 -3.43
CA LEU A 81 -1.32 10.39 -2.63
C LEU A 81 -0.83 10.39 -1.17
N MET A 82 0.46 10.67 -0.93
CA MET A 82 0.99 10.82 0.43
C MET A 82 0.31 11.98 1.16
N LEU A 83 0.17 13.13 0.52
CA LEU A 83 -0.49 14.30 1.10
C LEU A 83 -1.98 14.05 1.34
N ALA A 84 -2.68 13.45 0.40
CA ALA A 84 -4.09 13.07 0.56
C ALA A 84 -4.28 12.12 1.76
N SER A 85 -3.38 11.13 1.92
CA SER A 85 -3.39 10.20 3.04
C SER A 85 -3.12 10.91 4.38
N ALA A 86 -2.14 11.83 4.41
CA ALA A 86 -1.82 12.62 5.60
C ALA A 86 -3.01 13.50 6.02
N ILE A 87 -3.64 14.19 5.06
CA ILE A 87 -4.82 15.03 5.31
C ILE A 87 -5.99 14.17 5.86
N GLN A 88 -6.23 13.02 5.26
CA GLN A 88 -7.28 12.11 5.71
C GLN A 88 -7.02 11.62 7.15
N MET A 89 -5.77 11.32 7.48
CA MET A 89 -5.38 10.93 8.83
C MET A 89 -5.55 12.05 9.84
N LEU A 90 -5.24 13.30 9.49
CA LEU A 90 -5.40 14.47 10.36
C LEU A 90 -6.87 14.82 10.58
N ARG A 91 -7.70 14.74 9.54
CA ARG A 91 -9.15 15.03 9.64
C ARG A 91 -9.92 14.05 10.51
N GLY A 92 -9.33 12.91 10.86
CA GLY A 92 -9.97 11.86 11.65
C GLY A 92 -11.01 11.09 10.84
N SER A 93 -11.10 9.80 11.12
CA SER A 93 -12.18 8.98 10.54
C SER A 93 -13.51 9.42 11.15
N ARG A 94 -14.34 10.17 10.42
CA ARG A 94 -15.76 10.23 10.74
C ARG A 94 -16.26 8.78 10.73
N LYS A 95 -16.88 8.35 11.82
CA LYS A 95 -17.64 7.10 11.88
C LYS A 95 -18.73 7.18 10.81
N LYS A 96 -18.41 6.80 9.58
CA LYS A 96 -19.44 6.53 8.60
C LYS A 96 -20.01 5.18 9.01
N THR A 97 -21.28 5.18 9.33
CA THR A 97 -22.10 4.00 9.52
C THR A 97 -21.78 3.02 8.39
N ALA A 98 -21.39 1.80 8.76
CA ALA A 98 -21.13 0.73 7.79
C ALA A 98 -22.36 0.62 6.86
N PRO A 99 -22.17 0.59 5.54
CA PRO A 99 -23.27 0.28 4.64
C PRO A 99 -23.84 -1.08 5.04
N LYS A 100 -25.16 -1.18 5.01
CA LYS A 100 -25.89 -2.42 5.30
C LYS A 100 -25.24 -3.57 4.52
N SER A 101 -25.02 -4.68 5.19
CA SER A 101 -24.61 -5.97 4.67
C SER A 101 -25.35 -6.25 3.35
N GLY A 102 -24.60 -6.25 2.24
CA GLY A 102 -25.19 -6.43 0.91
C GLY A 102 -24.56 -5.58 -0.18
N ALA A 103 -23.46 -4.85 0.09
CA ALA A 103 -22.73 -4.16 -0.98
C ALA A 103 -22.34 -5.20 -2.04
N ALA A 104 -22.89 -5.00 -3.23
CA ALA A 104 -22.82 -5.98 -4.31
C ALA A 104 -21.33 -6.32 -4.59
N TRP A 105 -21.03 -7.60 -4.72
CA TRP A 105 -19.70 -8.14 -5.02
C TRP A 105 -19.01 -7.44 -6.22
N TRP A 106 -19.80 -6.96 -7.18
CA TRP A 106 -19.33 -6.19 -8.33
C TRP A 106 -18.74 -4.82 -7.95
N LEU A 107 -19.21 -4.18 -6.86
CA LEU A 107 -18.63 -2.95 -6.32
C LEU A 107 -17.18 -3.17 -5.83
N GLY A 108 -16.92 -4.33 -5.22
CA GLY A 108 -15.57 -4.73 -4.85
C GLY A 108 -14.65 -4.85 -6.06
N MET A 109 -15.15 -5.40 -7.15
CA MET A 109 -14.42 -5.49 -8.42
C MET A 109 -14.20 -4.12 -9.06
N LEU A 110 -15.24 -3.27 -9.10
CA LEU A 110 -15.18 -1.94 -9.68
C LEU A 110 -14.18 -1.03 -8.96
N VAL A 111 -14.07 -1.15 -7.64
CA VAL A 111 -13.16 -0.33 -6.82
C VAL A 111 -11.78 -0.99 -6.71
N GLY A 112 -11.70 -2.31 -6.73
CA GLY A 112 -10.45 -3.07 -6.66
C GLY A 112 -9.52 -2.78 -7.83
N PHE A 113 -10.04 -2.75 -9.04
CA PHE A 113 -9.25 -2.50 -10.25
C PHE A 113 -8.53 -1.13 -10.24
N PRO A 114 -9.21 0.03 -10.07
CA PRO A 114 -8.51 1.31 -10.05
C PRO A 114 -7.59 1.48 -8.85
N THR A 115 -7.94 0.93 -7.67
CA THR A 115 -7.03 0.94 -6.53
C THR A 115 -5.78 0.13 -6.80
N GLY A 116 -5.90 -1.03 -7.45
CA GLY A 116 -4.78 -1.84 -7.90
C GLY A 116 -3.93 -1.13 -8.96
N LEU A 117 -4.56 -0.50 -9.95
CA LEU A 117 -3.86 0.24 -11.00
C LEU A 117 -2.94 1.32 -10.40
N VAL A 118 -3.50 2.14 -9.51
CA VAL A 118 -2.73 3.19 -8.82
C VAL A 118 -1.65 2.59 -7.93
N ALA A 119 -1.95 1.52 -7.19
CA ALA A 119 -1.00 0.83 -6.33
C ALA A 119 0.16 0.23 -7.13
N GLY A 120 -0.14 -0.38 -8.28
CA GLY A 120 0.84 -0.95 -9.21
C GLY A 120 1.74 0.11 -9.80
N MET A 121 1.17 1.21 -10.31
CA MET A 121 1.95 2.31 -10.89
C MET A 121 2.92 2.95 -9.90
N LEU A 122 2.48 3.18 -8.68
CA LEU A 122 3.22 3.97 -7.70
C LEU A 122 4.09 3.14 -6.73
N GLY A 123 4.08 1.83 -6.85
CA GLY A 123 4.91 0.98 -5.98
C GLY A 123 4.55 1.04 -4.49
N ALA A 124 3.39 1.62 -4.15
CA ALA A 124 3.02 1.93 -2.76
C ALA A 124 2.23 0.81 -2.06
N GLY A 125 1.96 -0.29 -2.75
CA GLY A 125 1.15 -1.41 -2.22
C GLY A 125 -0.31 -1.08 -1.92
N GLY A 126 -0.78 0.15 -2.18
CA GLY A 126 -2.19 0.55 -2.12
C GLY A 126 -2.88 0.52 -0.75
N GLY A 127 -2.18 0.18 0.34
CA GLY A 127 -2.80 -0.06 1.65
C GLY A 127 -3.67 1.08 2.17
N PHE A 128 -3.26 2.31 1.93
CA PHE A 128 -4.00 3.51 2.32
C PHE A 128 -5.28 3.74 1.48
N LEU A 129 -5.39 3.15 0.29
CA LEU A 129 -6.60 3.17 -0.55
C LEU A 129 -7.51 1.96 -0.27
N VAL A 130 -6.90 0.79 -0.04
CA VAL A 130 -7.64 -0.47 0.14
C VAL A 130 -8.44 -0.49 1.44
N VAL A 131 -7.90 0.01 2.56
CA VAL A 131 -8.62 0.03 3.85
C VAL A 131 -9.89 0.87 3.78
N PRO A 132 -9.86 2.15 3.33
CA PRO A 132 -11.09 2.92 3.13
C PRO A 132 -12.06 2.27 2.13
N ALA A 133 -11.53 1.69 1.06
CA ALA A 133 -12.36 1.02 0.07
C ALA A 133 -13.11 -0.19 0.65
N LEU A 134 -12.43 -1.02 1.44
CA LEU A 134 -13.05 -2.17 2.11
C LEU A 134 -14.06 -1.77 3.19
N THR A 135 -13.84 -0.64 3.88
CA THR A 135 -14.82 -0.13 4.87
C THR A 135 -16.04 0.49 4.21
N ILE A 136 -15.85 1.27 3.13
CA ILE A 136 -16.94 2.00 2.48
C ILE A 136 -17.74 1.10 1.54
N PHE A 137 -17.06 0.32 0.71
CA PHE A 137 -17.69 -0.51 -0.33
C PHE A 137 -17.82 -1.97 0.08
N GLY A 138 -16.87 -2.49 0.88
CA GLY A 138 -16.92 -3.85 1.40
C GLY A 138 -17.80 -4.02 2.64
N GLY A 139 -18.20 -2.92 3.31
CA GLY A 139 -18.99 -2.96 4.54
C GLY A 139 -18.27 -3.61 5.72
N LEU A 140 -16.94 -3.73 5.69
CA LEU A 140 -16.18 -4.39 6.74
C LEU A 140 -15.96 -3.47 7.94
N ALA A 141 -16.00 -4.03 9.15
CA ALA A 141 -15.53 -3.34 10.34
C ALA A 141 -14.05 -2.99 10.20
N MET A 142 -13.59 -1.90 10.84
CA MET A 142 -12.23 -1.38 10.67
C MET A 142 -11.14 -2.43 10.90
N GLU A 143 -11.30 -3.28 11.92
CA GLU A 143 -10.33 -4.36 12.22
C GLU A 143 -10.28 -5.42 11.11
N GLN A 144 -11.45 -5.79 10.58
CA GLN A 144 -11.57 -6.73 9.47
C GLN A 144 -11.05 -6.11 8.16
N ALA A 145 -11.31 -4.81 7.94
CA ALA A 145 -10.81 -4.09 6.78
C ALA A 145 -9.29 -4.03 6.78
N VAL A 146 -8.66 -3.76 7.92
CA VAL A 146 -7.19 -3.77 8.07
C VAL A 146 -6.63 -5.17 7.81
N GLY A 147 -7.18 -6.22 8.43
CA GLY A 147 -6.71 -7.59 8.19
C GLY A 147 -6.91 -8.04 6.74
N THR A 148 -8.09 -7.75 6.17
CA THR A 148 -8.41 -8.10 4.77
C THR A 148 -7.59 -7.31 3.76
N SER A 149 -7.26 -6.04 4.07
CA SER A 149 -6.42 -5.23 3.19
C SER A 149 -5.02 -5.80 3.02
N LEU A 150 -4.46 -6.48 4.03
CA LEU A 150 -3.15 -7.13 3.92
C LEU A 150 -3.16 -8.25 2.86
N LEU A 151 -4.25 -9.02 2.78
CA LEU A 151 -4.43 -10.03 1.73
C LEU A 151 -4.49 -9.35 0.34
N VAL A 152 -5.32 -8.31 0.21
CA VAL A 152 -5.47 -7.56 -1.04
C VAL A 152 -4.14 -6.93 -1.48
N ILE A 153 -3.42 -6.31 -0.54
CA ILE A 153 -2.11 -5.69 -0.81
C ILE A 153 -1.09 -6.73 -1.24
N ALA A 154 -1.04 -7.90 -0.57
CA ALA A 154 -0.14 -8.98 -0.97
C ALA A 154 -0.40 -9.42 -2.41
N MET A 155 -1.67 -9.61 -2.78
CA MET A 155 -2.09 -9.99 -4.13
C MET A 155 -1.73 -8.90 -5.15
N GLN A 156 -2.06 -7.65 -4.87
CA GLN A 156 -1.77 -6.51 -5.74
C GLN A 156 -0.27 -6.27 -5.90
N ALA A 157 0.50 -6.32 -4.82
CA ALA A 157 1.94 -6.11 -4.84
C ALA A 157 2.65 -7.22 -5.60
N PHE A 158 2.21 -8.47 -5.46
CA PHE A 158 2.71 -9.58 -6.25
C PHE A 158 2.44 -9.37 -7.76
N ALA A 159 1.21 -9.07 -8.14
CA ALA A 159 0.85 -8.83 -9.53
C ALA A 159 1.54 -7.58 -10.11
N GLY A 160 1.64 -6.50 -9.33
CA GLY A 160 2.35 -5.28 -9.71
C GLY A 160 3.84 -5.54 -9.94
N SER A 161 4.48 -6.35 -9.09
CA SER A 161 5.89 -6.72 -9.30
C SER A 161 6.09 -7.48 -10.61
N LEU A 162 5.16 -8.37 -10.98
CA LEU A 162 5.19 -9.06 -12.28
C LEU A 162 5.06 -8.06 -13.44
N GLY A 163 4.27 -7.00 -13.28
CA GLY A 163 4.13 -5.93 -14.29
C GLY A 163 5.43 -5.17 -14.56
N TYR A 164 6.32 -5.06 -13.57
CA TYR A 164 7.64 -4.45 -13.72
C TYR A 164 8.72 -5.40 -14.27
N LEU A 165 8.51 -6.73 -14.26
CA LEU A 165 9.46 -7.71 -14.79
C LEU A 165 9.72 -7.44 -16.28
N GLY A 166 10.98 -7.57 -16.67
CA GLY A 166 11.43 -7.32 -18.06
C GLY A 166 11.72 -5.84 -18.37
N HIS A 167 11.32 -4.90 -17.50
CA HIS A 167 11.54 -3.47 -17.69
C HIS A 167 12.38 -2.81 -16.58
N SER A 168 12.65 -3.54 -15.50
CA SER A 168 13.45 -3.05 -14.37
C SER A 168 14.32 -4.18 -13.83
N THR A 169 15.58 -3.88 -13.54
CA THR A 169 16.48 -4.82 -12.86
C THR A 169 16.21 -4.74 -11.37
N VAL A 170 15.84 -5.86 -10.77
CA VAL A 170 15.57 -5.96 -9.32
C VAL A 170 16.62 -6.87 -8.69
N ASP A 171 17.28 -6.36 -7.67
CA ASP A 171 18.20 -7.16 -6.85
C ASP A 171 17.41 -7.94 -5.78
N PHE A 172 17.25 -9.24 -6.00
CA PHE A 172 16.54 -10.13 -5.08
C PHE A 172 17.22 -10.23 -3.70
N ARG A 173 18.53 -10.01 -3.62
CA ARG A 173 19.26 -9.98 -2.35
C ARG A 173 18.82 -8.77 -1.53
N LEU A 174 18.74 -7.60 -2.18
CA LEU A 174 18.24 -6.38 -1.56
C LEU A 174 16.77 -6.54 -1.13
N VAL A 175 15.92 -7.16 -1.96
CA VAL A 175 14.52 -7.45 -1.61
C VAL A 175 14.45 -8.32 -0.35
N GLY A 176 15.23 -9.40 -0.29
CA GLY A 176 15.26 -10.31 0.86
C GLY A 176 15.71 -9.62 2.16
N MET A 177 16.76 -8.81 2.08
CA MET A 177 17.25 -8.03 3.25
C MET A 177 16.20 -7.04 3.73
N LEU A 178 15.62 -6.23 2.83
CA LEU A 178 14.60 -5.26 3.19
C LEU A 178 13.32 -5.91 3.71
N ALA A 179 12.89 -7.00 3.09
CA ALA A 179 11.71 -7.74 3.54
C ALA A 179 11.91 -8.31 4.95
N SER A 180 13.08 -8.84 5.26
CA SER A 180 13.42 -9.36 6.59
C SER A 180 13.41 -8.27 7.65
N VAL A 181 14.07 -7.13 7.38
CA VAL A 181 14.08 -5.98 8.29
C VAL A 181 12.67 -5.43 8.50
N MET A 182 11.89 -5.30 7.43
CA MET A 182 10.51 -4.80 7.53
C MET A 182 9.60 -5.79 8.25
N ALA A 183 9.77 -7.10 8.08
CA ALA A 183 9.00 -8.11 8.79
C ALA A 183 9.27 -8.02 10.31
N VAL A 184 10.54 -7.96 10.71
CA VAL A 184 10.93 -7.77 12.13
C VAL A 184 10.40 -6.43 12.66
N GLY A 185 10.57 -5.35 11.89
CA GLY A 185 10.08 -4.02 12.27
C GLY A 185 8.56 -3.98 12.42
N SER A 186 7.81 -4.72 11.58
CA SER A 186 6.35 -4.79 11.66
C SER A 186 5.87 -5.51 12.92
N LEU A 187 6.57 -6.58 13.34
CA LEU A 187 6.27 -7.28 14.58
C LEU A 187 6.55 -6.40 15.81
N GLY A 188 7.72 -5.75 15.84
CA GLY A 188 8.06 -4.79 16.90
C GLY A 188 7.11 -3.61 16.97
N GLY A 189 6.76 -3.03 15.80
CA GLY A 189 5.80 -1.95 15.68
C GLY A 189 4.40 -2.34 16.15
N ALA A 190 3.96 -3.56 15.87
CA ALA A 190 2.67 -4.07 16.32
C ALA A 190 2.58 -4.15 17.86
N VAL A 191 3.65 -4.59 18.52
CA VAL A 191 3.71 -4.63 19.99
C VAL A 191 3.76 -3.21 20.58
N LEU A 192 4.57 -2.33 20.00
CA LEU A 192 4.72 -0.96 20.49
C LEU A 192 3.43 -0.14 20.30
N SER A 193 2.72 -0.35 19.19
CA SER A 193 1.48 0.36 18.89
C SER A 193 0.36 0.12 19.89
N GLN A 194 0.40 -1.00 20.62
CA GLN A 194 -0.59 -1.29 21.68
C GLN A 194 -0.40 -0.40 22.91
N ARG A 195 0.80 0.16 23.11
CA ARG A 195 1.14 1.02 24.26
C ARG A 195 0.99 2.52 23.99
N VAL A 196 0.72 2.89 22.75
CA VAL A 196 0.69 4.31 22.33
C VAL A 196 -0.72 4.68 21.88
N PRO A 197 -1.27 5.84 22.31
CA PRO A 197 -2.59 6.30 21.88
C PRO A 197 -2.68 6.39 20.35
N ALA A 198 -3.72 5.84 19.78
CA ALA A 198 -3.94 5.81 18.32
C ALA A 198 -3.94 7.23 17.69
N ALA A 199 -4.38 8.25 18.44
CA ALA A 199 -4.37 9.62 17.97
C ALA A 199 -2.93 10.16 17.81
N PHE A 200 -2.02 9.81 18.71
CA PHE A 200 -0.61 10.21 18.65
C PHE A 200 0.08 9.53 17.46
N LEU A 201 -0.07 8.20 17.33
CA LEU A 201 0.48 7.46 16.18
C LEU A 201 0.02 8.05 14.85
N ARG A 202 -1.27 8.38 14.76
CA ARG A 202 -1.86 8.96 13.56
C ARG A 202 -1.24 10.33 13.22
N ARG A 203 -1.05 11.20 14.21
CA ARG A 203 -0.41 12.52 14.00
C ARG A 203 1.06 12.37 13.62
N LEU A 204 1.79 11.51 14.31
CA LEU A 204 3.20 11.23 14.02
C LEU A 204 3.37 10.71 12.59
N PHE A 205 2.54 9.74 12.19
CA PHE A 205 2.60 9.19 10.83
C PHE A 205 2.22 10.21 9.76
N ALA A 206 1.21 11.05 10.01
CA ALA A 206 0.83 12.13 9.10
C ALA A 206 1.96 13.16 8.94
N ALA A 207 2.60 13.56 10.05
CA ALA A 207 3.75 14.48 10.02
C ALA A 207 4.93 13.88 9.23
N LEU A 208 5.22 12.59 9.43
CA LEU A 208 6.25 11.88 8.68
C LEU A 208 5.94 11.83 7.17
N LEU A 209 4.68 11.55 6.79
CA LEU A 209 4.25 11.57 5.39
C LEU A 209 4.43 12.95 4.76
N ILE A 210 4.09 14.02 5.47
CA ILE A 210 4.24 15.40 4.97
C ILE A 210 5.72 15.73 4.81
N ALA A 211 6.57 15.42 5.80
CA ALA A 211 8.01 15.69 5.74
C ALA A 211 8.66 14.99 4.55
N VAL A 212 8.33 13.70 4.33
CA VAL A 212 8.86 12.93 3.21
C VAL A 212 8.29 13.42 1.87
N ALA A 213 7.02 13.82 1.81
CA ALA A 213 6.43 14.40 0.61
C ALA A 213 7.14 15.70 0.19
N ILE A 214 7.45 16.58 1.16
CA ILE A 214 8.21 17.82 0.92
C ILE A 214 9.62 17.49 0.43
N GLN A 215 10.32 16.56 1.09
CA GLN A 215 11.66 16.13 0.66
C GLN A 215 11.65 15.61 -0.78
N MET A 216 10.67 14.79 -1.15
CA MET A 216 10.55 14.27 -2.52
C MET A 216 10.25 15.37 -3.53
N LEU A 217 9.40 16.35 -3.18
CA LEU A 217 9.15 17.51 -4.05
C LEU A 217 10.43 18.30 -4.32
N VAL A 218 11.19 18.59 -3.27
CA VAL A 218 12.48 19.31 -3.42
C VAL A 218 13.43 18.52 -4.32
N GLN A 219 13.57 17.21 -4.13
CA GLN A 219 14.47 16.38 -4.95
C GLN A 219 13.99 16.18 -6.40
N THR A 220 12.70 16.38 -6.67
CA THR A 220 12.14 16.17 -8.02
C THR A 220 12.18 17.44 -8.85
N PHE A 221 12.11 18.61 -8.22
CA PHE A 221 11.98 19.90 -8.91
C PHE A 221 13.18 20.83 -8.74
N PHE A 222 14.07 20.55 -7.79
CA PHE A 222 15.32 21.27 -7.54
C PHE A 222 16.53 20.33 -7.49
#